data_3c29d1dc4c65069d37f676f0c306834f
#
_entry.id   3c29d1dc4c65069d37f676f0c306834f
#
_cell.length_a   1.000
_cell.length_b   1.000
_cell.length_c   1.000
_cell.angle_alpha   90.00
_cell.angle_beta   90.00
_cell.angle_gamma   90.00
#
_symmetry.space_group_name_H-M   'P 1'
#
loop_
_entity.id
_entity.type
_entity.pdbx_description
1 polymer ?
#
loop_
_entity_poly.entity_id
_entity_poly.type
_entity_poly.pdbx_seq_one_letter_code
_entity_poly.pdbx_strand_id
1 'polypeptide(L)' 'MKFEINDKVKFITPVSYLKTSDNMPMLRPPDLVAIDEIGEILSIKSPDTVEVKFRRGSFLIDIDKIERI' A
#
# COMPACT_ATOMS: atom_id res chain seq x y z
N MET A 1 -1.40 10.98 12.53
CA MET A 1 -1.73 9.94 11.55
C MET A 1 -1.94 8.61 12.25
N LYS A 2 -2.86 7.80 11.76
CA LYS A 2 -3.18 6.52 12.40
C LYS A 2 -2.16 5.42 12.14
N PHE A 3 -1.35 5.57 11.11
CA PHE A 3 -0.42 4.53 10.68
C PHE A 3 1.01 4.92 11.01
N GLU A 4 1.84 3.92 11.27
CA GLU A 4 3.25 4.10 11.59
C GLU A 4 4.09 3.19 10.72
N ILE A 5 5.37 3.53 10.57
CA ILE A 5 6.33 2.68 9.88
C ILE A 5 6.39 1.34 10.60
N ASN A 6 6.43 0.26 9.82
CA ASN A 6 6.44 -1.13 10.28
C ASN A 6 5.07 -1.67 10.69
N ASP A 7 4.01 -0.87 10.60
CA ASP A 7 2.67 -1.39 10.83
C ASP A 7 2.31 -2.42 9.77
N LYS A 8 1.58 -3.45 10.18
CA LYS A 8 1.02 -4.44 9.26
C LYS A 8 -0.38 -3.99 8.87
N VAL A 9 -0.65 -4.02 7.57
CA VAL A 9 -1.91 -3.52 7.02
C VAL A 9 -2.43 -4.46 5.96
N LYS A 10 -3.71 -4.33 5.64
CA LYS A 10 -4.34 -5.04 4.53
C LYS A 10 -5.34 -4.11 3.85
N PHE A 11 -5.69 -4.42 2.62
CA PHE A 11 -6.72 -3.68 1.90
C PHE A 11 -8.09 -3.92 2.52
N ILE A 12 -8.90 -2.86 2.59
CA ILE A 12 -10.29 -2.96 3.03
C ILE A 12 -11.27 -2.72 1.88
N THR A 13 -10.75 -2.35 0.71
CA THR A 13 -11.58 -2.10 -0.47
C THR A 13 -10.74 -2.41 -1.72
N PRO A 14 -11.38 -2.86 -2.80
CA PRO A 14 -10.66 -3.08 -4.05
C PRO A 14 -10.11 -1.77 -4.59
N VAL A 15 -8.97 -1.85 -5.27
CA VAL A 15 -8.36 -0.70 -5.95
C VAL A 15 -8.39 -0.96 -7.45
N SER A 16 -8.38 0.12 -8.24
CA SER A 16 -8.40 0.01 -9.70
C SER A 16 -7.02 -0.26 -10.27
N TYR A 17 -5.97 0.10 -9.56
CA TYR A 17 -4.59 -0.09 -9.98
C TYR A 17 -3.69 0.04 -8.77
N LEU A 18 -2.42 -0.38 -8.96
CA LEU A 18 -1.36 -0.19 -7.96
C LEU A 18 -0.31 0.72 -8.57
N LYS A 19 0.19 1.65 -7.77
CA LYS A 19 1.23 2.58 -8.18
C LYS A 19 2.52 2.19 -7.48
N THR A 20 3.58 1.91 -8.26
CA THR A 20 4.85 1.51 -7.67
C THR A 20 5.47 2.66 -6.90
N SER A 21 6.33 2.33 -5.93
CA SER A 21 7.02 3.33 -5.11
C SER A 21 8.36 3.74 -5.69
N ASP A 22 8.63 3.40 -6.94
CA ASP A 22 9.89 3.75 -7.60
C ASP A 22 10.01 5.25 -7.86
N ASN A 23 11.23 5.72 -8.17
CA ASN A 23 11.47 7.12 -8.54
C ASN A 23 10.61 7.55 -9.73
N MET A 24 10.36 6.63 -10.64
CA MET A 24 9.44 6.85 -11.74
C MET A 24 8.25 5.90 -11.54
N PRO A 25 7.24 6.32 -10.80
CA PRO A 25 6.13 5.44 -10.46
C PRO A 25 5.41 4.93 -11.71
N MET A 26 5.07 3.64 -11.70
CA MET A 26 4.34 3.00 -12.78
C MET A 26 3.04 2.43 -12.22
N LEU A 27 2.00 2.44 -13.05
CA LEU A 27 0.74 1.82 -12.71
C LEU A 27 0.82 0.33 -13.02
N ARG A 28 0.34 -0.49 -12.08
CA ARG A 28 0.33 -1.95 -12.22
C ARG A 28 -1.08 -2.48 -12.01
N PRO A 29 -1.38 -3.67 -12.54
CA PRO A 29 -2.67 -4.29 -12.31
C PRO A 29 -2.95 -4.49 -10.81
N PRO A 30 -4.19 -4.32 -10.37
CA PRO A 30 -4.50 -4.45 -8.94
C PRO A 30 -4.42 -5.86 -8.42
N ASP A 31 -4.43 -6.87 -9.29
CA ASP A 31 -4.38 -8.28 -8.90
C ASP A 31 -2.99 -8.74 -8.47
N LEU A 32 -2.00 -7.85 -8.47
CA LEU A 32 -0.68 -8.17 -7.92
C LEU A 32 -0.73 -8.34 -6.41
N VAL A 33 -1.74 -7.80 -5.76
CA VAL A 33 -1.93 -7.91 -4.32
C VAL A 33 -3.32 -8.48 -4.06
N ALA A 34 -3.38 -9.60 -3.34
CA ALA A 34 -4.67 -10.16 -2.93
C ALA A 34 -5.33 -9.26 -1.89
N ILE A 35 -6.67 -9.26 -1.85
CA ILE A 35 -7.41 -8.37 -0.95
C ILE A 35 -7.10 -8.68 0.53
N ASP A 36 -6.74 -9.91 0.84
CA ASP A 36 -6.43 -10.32 2.21
C ASP A 36 -4.92 -10.42 2.47
N GLU A 37 -4.10 -9.99 1.52
CA GLU A 37 -2.65 -10.04 1.68
C GLU A 37 -2.20 -8.98 2.68
N ILE A 38 -1.26 -9.36 3.55
CA ILE A 38 -0.74 -8.46 4.58
C ILE A 38 0.50 -7.78 4.04
N GLY A 39 0.51 -6.44 4.14
CA GLY A 39 1.67 -5.63 3.78
C GLY A 39 2.26 -4.96 5.00
N GLU A 40 3.42 -4.35 4.82
CA GLU A 40 4.11 -3.62 5.89
C GLU A 40 4.40 -2.21 5.42
N ILE A 41 4.09 -1.22 6.25
CA ILE A 41 4.36 0.18 5.93
C ILE A 41 5.86 0.42 6.01
N LEU A 42 6.44 0.86 4.89
CA LEU A 42 7.87 1.19 4.82
C LEU A 42 8.13 2.66 5.09
N SER A 43 7.24 3.53 4.63
CA SER A 43 7.40 4.96 4.87
C SER A 43 6.08 5.67 4.66
N ILE A 44 6.00 6.88 5.19
CA ILE A 44 4.83 7.74 5.04
C ILE A 44 5.23 8.84 4.09
N LYS A 45 4.58 8.92 2.93
CA LYS A 45 4.97 9.84 1.85
C LYS A 45 4.22 11.16 1.93
N SER A 46 2.98 11.13 2.42
CA SER A 46 2.17 12.31 2.60
C SER A 46 1.13 12.01 3.68
N PRO A 47 0.34 13.01 4.12
CA PRO A 47 -0.64 12.76 5.17
C PRO A 47 -1.62 11.63 4.85
N ASP A 48 -1.87 11.34 3.58
CA ASP A 48 -2.86 10.35 3.18
C ASP A 48 -2.31 9.25 2.27
N THR A 49 -0.98 9.17 2.09
CA THR A 49 -0.36 8.15 1.24
C THR A 49 0.83 7.52 1.95
N VAL A 50 0.88 6.20 1.94
CA VAL A 50 1.98 5.44 2.54
C VAL A 50 2.58 4.48 1.51
N GLU A 51 3.85 4.13 1.73
CA GLU A 51 4.53 3.11 0.95
C GLU A 51 4.38 1.79 1.69
N VAL A 52 3.78 0.79 1.03
CA VAL A 52 3.51 -0.50 1.65
C VAL A 52 4.21 -1.59 0.85
N LYS A 53 4.92 -2.46 1.56
CA LYS A 53 5.61 -3.59 0.95
C LYS A 53 4.71 -4.81 0.98
N PHE A 54 4.44 -5.38 -0.19
CA PHE A 54 3.74 -6.65 -0.36
C PHE A 54 4.68 -7.67 -0.97
N ARG A 55 4.17 -8.90 -1.17
CA ARG A 55 5.01 -9.99 -1.71
C ARG A 55 5.62 -9.64 -3.06
N ARG A 56 4.89 -8.94 -3.91
CA ARG A 56 5.31 -8.67 -5.29
C ARG A 56 5.91 -7.29 -5.49
N GLY A 57 6.15 -6.55 -4.42
CA GLY A 57 6.78 -5.25 -4.52
C GLY A 57 6.20 -4.26 -3.54
N SER A 58 6.70 -3.04 -3.62
CA SER A 58 6.24 -1.94 -2.77
C SER A 58 5.41 -0.98 -3.61
N PHE A 59 4.31 -0.51 -3.03
CA PHE A 59 3.36 0.34 -3.73
C PHE A 59 2.96 1.52 -2.87
N LEU A 60 2.56 2.62 -3.53
CA LEU A 60 2.02 3.79 -2.86
C LEU A 60 0.51 3.61 -2.73
N ILE A 61 0.03 3.60 -1.50
CA ILE A 61 -1.37 3.28 -1.20
C ILE A 61 -1.98 4.42 -0.39
N ASP A 62 -3.18 4.84 -0.75
CA ASP A 62 -3.93 5.80 0.05
C ASP A 62 -4.41 5.13 1.34
N ILE A 63 -4.32 5.85 2.44
CA ILE A 63 -4.65 5.28 3.76
C ILE A 63 -6.11 4.89 3.91
N ASP A 64 -7.00 5.46 3.11
CA ASP A 64 -8.42 5.10 3.16
C ASP A 64 -8.72 3.76 2.48
N LYS A 65 -7.73 3.15 1.84
CA LYS A 65 -7.87 1.84 1.19
C LYS A 65 -7.40 0.69 2.06
N ILE A 66 -6.77 0.97 3.18
CA ILE A 66 -6.15 -0.04 4.04
C ILE A 66 -6.56 0.16 5.49
N GLU A 67 -6.37 -0.91 6.27
CA GLU A 67 -6.52 -0.82 7.73
C GLU A 67 -5.37 -1.55 8.40
N ARG A 68 -5.08 -1.15 9.62
CA ARG A 68 -4.07 -1.79 10.44
C ARG A 68 -4.63 -3.10 11.01
N ILE A 69 -3.78 -4.11 11.03
CA ILE A 69 -4.15 -5.42 11.57
C ILE A 69 -3.95 -5.44 13.08
#